data_f094115cfe687577a7a187e72333ab12
#
_entry.id   f094115cfe687577a7a187e72333ab12
#
_cell.length_a   1.000
_cell.length_b   1.000
_cell.length_c   1.000
_cell.angle_alpha   90.00
_cell.angle_beta   90.00
_cell.angle_gamma   90.00
#
_symmetry.space_group_name_H-M   'P 1'
#
loop_
_entity.id
_entity.type
_entity.pdbx_description
1 polymer ?
#
loop_
_entity_poly.entity_id
_entity_poly.type
_entity_poly.pdbx_seq_one_letter_code
_entity_poly.pdbx_strand_id
1 'polypeptide(L)'
;MALSATREDVRRLRAHGALVIDVLPRDDYERRHIAGAINLPLAELNEDTAARLDRSAAIVLYCNDFQCDLSARAAARLESMDFANVYNYEGGKLDWLASGLPTEGSAAEEPTIGDVAHRDAPTCRLDERLADLTKRMSEGWNSCAVINQDLVVLGRVRRRAIEEHPHASVRHAMENGPPTYRPGMPVSELRELMQAGGYDSAFITDSDGHFIGLVNRLDLETARQRR
;
A
#
# COMPACT_ATOMS: atom_id res chain seq x y z
N MET A 1 7.69 -8.01 -24.42
CA MET A 1 7.77 -7.83 -22.95
C MET A 1 6.87 -6.67 -22.58
N ALA A 2 5.91 -6.88 -21.69
CA ALA A 2 4.93 -5.86 -21.31
C ALA A 2 5.62 -4.58 -20.84
N LEU A 3 5.06 -3.45 -21.19
CA LEU A 3 5.59 -2.16 -20.82
C LEU A 3 5.19 -1.84 -19.36
N SER A 4 6.15 -1.48 -18.52
CA SER A 4 5.82 -0.96 -17.19
C SER A 4 5.08 0.37 -17.34
N ALA A 5 4.01 0.57 -16.57
CA ALA A 5 3.20 1.78 -16.57
C ALA A 5 3.16 2.40 -15.17
N THR A 6 3.42 3.69 -15.09
CA THR A 6 3.20 4.50 -13.91
C THR A 6 1.71 4.85 -13.78
N ARG A 7 1.28 5.34 -12.62
CA ARG A 7 -0.09 5.86 -12.41
C ARG A 7 -0.47 6.94 -13.44
N GLU A 8 0.45 7.81 -13.79
CA GLU A 8 0.20 8.86 -14.78
C GLU A 8 0.05 8.29 -16.18
N ASP A 9 0.82 7.25 -16.53
CA ASP A 9 0.65 6.53 -17.79
C ASP A 9 -0.73 5.88 -17.87
N VAL A 10 -1.19 5.25 -16.78
CA VAL A 10 -2.54 4.65 -16.72
C VAL A 10 -3.62 5.71 -16.94
N ARG A 11 -3.51 6.87 -16.29
CA ARG A 11 -4.46 7.99 -16.48
C ARG A 11 -4.49 8.44 -17.93
N ARG A 12 -3.31 8.62 -18.55
CA ARG A 12 -3.18 9.01 -19.97
C ARG A 12 -3.74 7.95 -20.90
N LEU A 13 -3.39 6.69 -20.72
CA LEU A 13 -3.87 5.57 -21.54
C LEU A 13 -5.39 5.44 -21.47
N ARG A 14 -5.99 5.56 -20.28
CA ARG A 14 -7.46 5.57 -20.12
C ARG A 14 -8.13 6.71 -20.86
N ALA A 15 -7.55 7.91 -20.81
CA ALA A 15 -8.08 9.06 -21.55
C ALA A 15 -8.09 8.83 -23.08
N HIS A 16 -7.25 7.91 -23.57
CA HIS A 16 -7.18 7.50 -24.97
C HIS A 16 -7.91 6.17 -25.26
N GLY A 17 -8.75 5.70 -24.33
CA GLY A 17 -9.61 4.53 -24.54
C GLY A 17 -8.96 3.19 -24.23
N ALA A 18 -7.83 3.15 -23.51
CA ALA A 18 -7.25 1.89 -23.06
C ALA A 18 -8.21 1.12 -22.14
N LEU A 19 -8.24 -0.19 -22.29
CA LEU A 19 -8.95 -1.09 -21.40
C LEU A 19 -8.12 -1.32 -20.13
N VAL A 20 -8.70 -1.09 -18.96
CA VAL A 20 -8.07 -1.37 -17.66
C VAL A 20 -8.67 -2.65 -17.08
N ILE A 21 -7.82 -3.60 -16.71
CA ILE A 21 -8.21 -4.92 -16.23
C ILE A 21 -7.64 -5.16 -14.83
N ASP A 22 -8.53 -5.42 -13.89
CA ASP A 22 -8.20 -5.97 -12.57
C ASP A 22 -8.04 -7.48 -12.69
N VAL A 23 -6.84 -8.00 -12.34
CA VAL A 23 -6.54 -9.43 -12.44
C VAL A 23 -6.67 -10.16 -11.10
N LEU A 24 -7.13 -9.48 -10.06
CA LEU A 24 -7.42 -10.05 -8.75
C LEU A 24 -8.67 -10.94 -8.79
N PRO A 25 -8.86 -11.80 -7.77
CA PRO A 25 -10.10 -12.54 -7.57
C PRO A 25 -11.33 -11.63 -7.60
N ARG A 26 -12.47 -12.21 -8.00
CA ARG A 26 -13.72 -11.46 -8.14
C ARG A 26 -14.14 -10.73 -6.87
N ASP A 27 -14.01 -11.35 -5.71
CA ASP A 27 -14.39 -10.75 -4.42
C ASP A 27 -13.56 -9.49 -4.12
N ASP A 28 -12.26 -9.49 -4.46
CA ASP A 28 -11.38 -8.33 -4.31
C ASP A 28 -11.77 -7.18 -5.25
N TYR A 29 -12.16 -7.52 -6.48
CA TYR A 29 -12.67 -6.56 -7.46
C TYR A 29 -14.02 -5.96 -7.00
N GLU A 30 -14.99 -6.79 -6.62
CA GLU A 30 -16.33 -6.36 -6.18
C GLU A 30 -16.24 -5.49 -4.92
N ARG A 31 -15.25 -5.76 -4.07
CA ARG A 31 -14.99 -4.95 -2.89
C ARG A 31 -14.48 -3.56 -3.26
N ARG A 32 -13.45 -3.47 -4.10
CA ARG A 32 -12.89 -2.20 -4.57
C ARG A 32 -11.98 -2.37 -5.79
N HIS A 33 -12.21 -1.60 -6.81
CA HIS A 33 -11.41 -1.60 -8.04
C HIS A 33 -11.26 -0.18 -8.61
N ILE A 34 -10.32 0.01 -9.53
CA ILE A 34 -10.16 1.27 -10.28
C ILE A 34 -11.43 1.53 -11.08
N ALA A 35 -12.03 2.71 -10.92
CA ALA A 35 -13.30 3.05 -11.59
C ALA A 35 -13.23 2.80 -13.10
N GLY A 36 -14.25 2.09 -13.63
CA GLY A 36 -14.33 1.71 -15.05
C GLY A 36 -13.39 0.57 -15.48
N ALA A 37 -12.67 -0.07 -14.58
CA ALA A 37 -11.94 -1.30 -14.89
C ALA A 37 -12.92 -2.48 -15.03
N ILE A 38 -12.53 -3.49 -15.83
CA ILE A 38 -13.20 -4.78 -15.84
C ILE A 38 -12.42 -5.80 -15.01
N ASN A 39 -13.09 -6.84 -14.54
CA ASN A 39 -12.42 -7.94 -13.85
C ASN A 39 -12.16 -9.11 -14.81
N LEU A 40 -10.90 -9.53 -14.88
CA LEU A 40 -10.50 -10.78 -15.52
C LEU A 40 -9.40 -11.41 -14.66
N PRO A 41 -9.77 -12.22 -13.64
CA PRO A 41 -8.83 -12.86 -12.76
C PRO A 41 -7.76 -13.65 -13.51
N LEU A 42 -6.50 -13.60 -13.05
CA LEU A 42 -5.42 -14.36 -13.69
C LEU A 42 -5.75 -15.85 -13.81
N ALA A 43 -6.49 -16.41 -12.86
CA ALA A 43 -6.91 -17.82 -12.88
C ALA A 43 -7.89 -18.14 -14.04
N GLU A 44 -8.64 -17.14 -14.49
CA GLU A 44 -9.64 -17.26 -15.58
C GLU A 44 -9.08 -16.78 -16.93
N LEU A 45 -7.90 -16.16 -16.96
CA LEU A 45 -7.29 -15.66 -18.18
C LEU A 45 -6.74 -16.83 -19.01
N ASN A 46 -7.42 -17.15 -20.11
CA ASN A 46 -7.07 -18.19 -21.08
C ASN A 46 -7.41 -17.71 -22.51
N GLU A 47 -7.18 -18.53 -23.54
CA GLU A 47 -7.43 -18.17 -24.92
C GLU A 47 -8.90 -17.77 -25.18
N ASP A 48 -9.87 -18.48 -24.59
CA ASP A 48 -11.30 -18.21 -24.78
C ASP A 48 -11.72 -16.89 -24.16
N THR A 49 -11.21 -16.58 -22.96
CA THR A 49 -11.51 -15.31 -22.28
C THR A 49 -10.77 -14.15 -22.93
N ALA A 50 -9.53 -14.34 -23.35
CA ALA A 50 -8.74 -13.35 -24.07
C ALA A 50 -9.29 -13.06 -25.48
N ALA A 51 -9.93 -14.04 -26.15
CA ALA A 51 -10.55 -13.83 -27.45
C ALA A 51 -11.68 -12.77 -27.47
N ARG A 52 -12.19 -12.40 -26.28
CA ARG A 52 -13.21 -11.34 -26.13
C ARG A 52 -12.59 -9.93 -26.02
N LEU A 53 -11.27 -9.84 -25.88
CA LEU A 53 -10.55 -8.57 -25.82
C LEU A 53 -10.16 -8.12 -27.22
N ASP A 54 -10.18 -6.80 -27.44
CA ASP A 54 -9.68 -6.22 -28.68
C ASP A 54 -8.13 -6.25 -28.67
N ARG A 55 -7.56 -7.03 -29.59
CA ARG A 55 -6.09 -7.17 -29.75
C ARG A 55 -5.40 -5.88 -30.19
N SER A 56 -6.12 -4.95 -30.77
CA SER A 56 -5.59 -3.64 -31.20
C SER A 56 -5.60 -2.59 -30.10
N ALA A 57 -6.40 -2.79 -29.06
CA ALA A 57 -6.53 -1.86 -27.95
C ALA A 57 -5.29 -1.89 -27.05
N ALA A 58 -4.99 -0.76 -26.43
CA ALA A 58 -4.07 -0.73 -25.30
C ALA A 58 -4.75 -1.36 -24.08
N ILE A 59 -4.08 -2.31 -23.43
CA ILE A 59 -4.59 -3.02 -22.26
C ILE A 59 -3.67 -2.75 -21.08
N VAL A 60 -4.21 -2.19 -20.01
CA VAL A 60 -3.52 -1.97 -18.75
C VAL A 60 -3.98 -3.02 -17.75
N LEU A 61 -3.05 -3.81 -17.24
CA LEU A 61 -3.29 -4.82 -16.22
C LEU A 61 -2.78 -4.31 -14.86
N TYR A 62 -3.54 -4.54 -13.81
CA TYR A 62 -3.10 -4.24 -12.45
C TYR A 62 -3.57 -5.30 -11.45
N CYS A 63 -2.86 -5.40 -10.33
CA CYS A 63 -3.26 -6.17 -9.17
C CYS A 63 -3.26 -5.29 -7.90
N ASN A 64 -2.89 -5.80 -6.74
CA ASN A 64 -3.02 -5.05 -5.50
C ASN A 64 -1.95 -3.95 -5.37
N ASP A 65 -0.67 -4.32 -5.47
CA ASP A 65 0.49 -3.44 -5.23
C ASP A 65 1.78 -4.01 -5.85
N PHE A 66 2.91 -3.37 -5.57
CA PHE A 66 4.25 -3.76 -6.04
C PHE A 66 4.73 -5.14 -5.56
N GLN A 67 4.13 -5.74 -4.54
CA GLN A 67 4.49 -7.06 -4.05
C GLN A 67 3.70 -8.17 -4.74
N CYS A 68 2.63 -7.81 -5.44
CA CYS A 68 1.74 -8.71 -6.15
C CYS A 68 2.24 -8.94 -7.59
N ASP A 69 2.53 -10.18 -7.97
CA ASP A 69 3.01 -10.55 -9.31
C ASP A 69 1.91 -10.91 -10.32
N LEU A 70 0.64 -10.90 -9.90
CA LEU A 70 -0.48 -11.37 -10.73
C LEU A 70 -0.62 -10.56 -12.02
N SER A 71 -0.46 -9.24 -11.98
CA SER A 71 -0.57 -8.40 -13.17
C SER A 71 0.59 -8.59 -14.15
N ALA A 72 1.81 -8.78 -13.65
CA ALA A 72 2.97 -9.10 -14.49
C ALA A 72 2.80 -10.46 -15.19
N ARG A 73 2.30 -11.47 -14.47
CA ARG A 73 2.00 -12.79 -15.02
C ARG A 73 0.86 -12.77 -16.04
N ALA A 74 -0.19 -11.98 -15.78
CA ALA A 74 -1.28 -11.79 -16.73
C ALA A 74 -0.80 -11.08 -18.00
N ALA A 75 0.08 -10.07 -17.85
CA ALA A 75 0.66 -9.39 -18.98
C ALA A 75 1.49 -10.32 -19.87
N ALA A 76 2.39 -11.11 -19.28
CA ALA A 76 3.17 -12.12 -20.01
C ALA A 76 2.26 -13.15 -20.72
N ARG A 77 1.14 -13.53 -20.09
CA ARG A 77 0.17 -14.45 -20.70
C ARG A 77 -0.53 -13.82 -21.91
N LEU A 78 -0.98 -12.57 -21.84
CA LEU A 78 -1.57 -11.86 -23.00
C LEU A 78 -0.55 -11.67 -24.14
N GLU A 79 0.70 -11.35 -23.82
CA GLU A 79 1.77 -11.27 -24.84
C GLU A 79 1.97 -12.62 -25.56
N SER A 80 1.92 -13.75 -24.82
CA SER A 80 2.03 -15.07 -25.42
C SER A 80 0.84 -15.44 -26.33
N MET A 81 -0.25 -14.67 -26.25
CA MET A 81 -1.46 -14.76 -27.10
C MET A 81 -1.49 -13.67 -28.18
N ASP A 82 -0.34 -13.06 -28.53
CA ASP A 82 -0.15 -12.07 -29.57
C ASP A 82 -0.87 -10.71 -29.32
N PHE A 83 -1.06 -10.31 -28.05
CA PHE A 83 -1.45 -8.96 -27.72
C PHE A 83 -0.22 -8.03 -27.70
N ALA A 84 -0.20 -7.01 -28.54
CA ALA A 84 0.97 -6.15 -28.76
C ALA A 84 1.07 -4.95 -27.80
N ASN A 85 -0.07 -4.45 -27.31
CA ASN A 85 -0.17 -3.20 -26.55
C ASN A 85 -0.53 -3.47 -25.09
N VAL A 86 0.31 -4.23 -24.36
CA VAL A 86 0.07 -4.65 -22.99
C VAL A 86 0.95 -3.87 -22.02
N TYR A 87 0.32 -3.30 -21.01
CA TYR A 87 0.96 -2.49 -19.97
C TYR A 87 0.72 -3.13 -18.58
N ASN A 88 1.78 -3.20 -17.77
CA ASN A 88 1.71 -3.63 -16.38
C ASN A 88 1.78 -2.41 -15.46
N TYR A 89 0.70 -2.13 -14.72
CA TYR A 89 0.67 -1.11 -13.68
C TYR A 89 1.09 -1.73 -12.34
N GLU A 90 2.39 -1.68 -12.05
CA GLU A 90 3.02 -2.30 -10.87
C GLU A 90 2.55 -1.69 -9.55
N GLY A 91 2.29 -0.37 -9.50
CA GLY A 91 1.76 0.30 -8.32
C GLY A 91 0.39 -0.23 -7.87
N GLY A 92 -0.37 -0.74 -8.81
CA GLY A 92 -1.64 -1.40 -8.57
C GLY A 92 -2.71 -0.56 -7.89
N LYS A 93 -3.67 -1.26 -7.31
CA LYS A 93 -4.82 -0.66 -6.65
C LYS A 93 -4.43 0.25 -5.47
N LEU A 94 -3.45 -0.15 -4.66
CA LEU A 94 -3.08 0.61 -3.47
C LEU A 94 -2.39 1.94 -3.81
N ASP A 95 -1.59 2.02 -4.87
CA ASP A 95 -1.01 3.29 -5.36
C ASP A 95 -2.10 4.22 -5.90
N TRP A 96 -3.10 3.66 -6.62
CA TRP A 96 -4.25 4.40 -7.11
C TRP A 96 -5.06 5.03 -5.97
N LEU A 97 -5.38 4.23 -4.94
CA LEU A 97 -6.11 4.64 -3.74
C LEU A 97 -5.33 5.69 -2.93
N ALA A 98 -4.03 5.49 -2.73
CA ALA A 98 -3.17 6.43 -2.02
C ALA A 98 -3.16 7.83 -2.64
N SER A 99 -3.52 7.91 -3.92
CA SER A 99 -3.58 9.17 -4.68
C SER A 99 -4.98 9.80 -4.73
N GLY A 100 -5.95 9.23 -4.00
CA GLY A 100 -7.33 9.73 -3.96
C GLY A 100 -8.06 9.64 -5.31
N LEU A 101 -7.63 8.75 -6.20
CA LEU A 101 -8.21 8.60 -7.53
C LEU A 101 -9.50 7.75 -7.47
N PRO A 102 -10.45 7.96 -8.41
CA PRO A 102 -11.77 7.32 -8.38
C PRO A 102 -11.72 5.80 -8.39
N THR A 103 -12.52 5.20 -7.51
CA THR A 103 -12.71 3.74 -7.40
C THR A 103 -14.19 3.39 -7.37
N GLU A 104 -14.52 2.14 -7.68
CA GLU A 104 -15.85 1.54 -7.61
C GLU A 104 -15.82 0.27 -6.76
N GLY A 105 -17.00 -0.22 -6.37
CA GLY A 105 -17.16 -1.41 -5.55
C GLY A 105 -17.86 -1.13 -4.22
N SER A 106 -18.15 -2.17 -3.46
CA SER A 106 -18.93 -2.10 -2.22
C SER A 106 -18.23 -1.31 -1.08
N ALA A 107 -16.90 -1.17 -1.14
CA ALA A 107 -16.07 -0.42 -0.20
C ALA A 107 -15.38 0.81 -0.84
N ALA A 108 -15.92 1.34 -1.95
CA ALA A 108 -15.31 2.48 -2.65
C ALA A 108 -15.16 3.73 -1.78
N GLU A 109 -16.11 3.97 -0.88
CA GLU A 109 -16.14 5.09 0.06
C GLU A 109 -15.40 4.82 1.38
N GLU A 110 -14.84 3.63 1.57
CA GLU A 110 -14.12 3.32 2.80
C GLU A 110 -12.82 4.13 2.86
N PRO A 111 -12.48 4.77 4.01
CA PRO A 111 -11.23 5.50 4.16
C PRO A 111 -10.01 4.57 4.06
N THR A 112 -8.90 5.11 3.58
CA THR A 112 -7.61 4.42 3.57
C THR A 112 -6.82 4.73 4.83
N ILE A 113 -5.81 3.92 5.13
CA ILE A 113 -4.93 4.19 6.27
C ILE A 113 -4.09 5.46 6.07
N GLY A 114 -3.88 5.89 4.83
CA GLY A 114 -3.25 7.17 4.50
C GLY A 114 -4.06 8.39 4.94
N ASP A 115 -5.41 8.26 5.01
CA ASP A 115 -6.31 9.32 5.44
C ASP A 115 -6.31 9.51 6.97
N VAL A 116 -5.93 8.46 7.71
CA VAL A 116 -5.93 8.44 9.17
C VAL A 116 -4.52 8.41 9.77
N ALA A 117 -3.48 8.35 8.95
CA ALA A 117 -2.09 8.30 9.39
C ALA A 117 -1.64 9.62 10.00
N HIS A 118 -1.02 9.54 11.17
CA HIS A 118 -0.35 10.66 11.82
C HIS A 118 1.00 10.92 11.17
N ARG A 119 1.08 11.97 10.36
CA ARG A 119 2.31 12.38 9.65
C ARG A 119 3.33 13.07 10.56
N ASP A 120 2.89 13.52 11.73
CA ASP A 120 3.68 14.13 12.80
C ASP A 120 4.20 13.12 13.83
N ALA A 121 4.00 11.82 13.56
CA ALA A 121 4.48 10.76 14.43
C ALA A 121 6.00 10.83 14.65
N PRO A 122 6.49 10.49 15.86
CA PRO A 122 7.89 10.68 16.20
C PRO A 122 8.82 9.81 15.37
N THR A 123 9.92 10.41 14.92
CA THR A 123 11.00 9.74 14.22
C THR A 123 12.33 9.96 14.94
N CYS A 124 13.29 9.06 14.76
CA CYS A 124 14.64 9.19 15.27
C CYS A 124 15.68 8.58 14.32
N ARG A 125 16.95 8.82 14.61
CA ARG A 125 18.10 8.31 13.86
C ARG A 125 18.86 7.27 14.67
N LEU A 126 19.64 6.41 13.98
CA LEU A 126 20.44 5.35 14.61
C LEU A 126 21.49 5.85 15.59
N ASP A 127 22.01 7.05 15.41
CA ASP A 127 23.07 7.67 16.18
C ASP A 127 22.57 8.44 17.41
N GLU A 128 21.25 8.58 17.57
CA GLU A 128 20.64 9.24 18.71
C GLU A 128 20.64 8.36 19.97
N ARG A 129 20.48 8.97 21.15
CA ARG A 129 20.28 8.29 22.43
C ARG A 129 18.80 8.24 22.78
N LEU A 130 18.39 7.20 23.50
CA LEU A 130 16.99 7.03 23.90
C LEU A 130 16.49 8.18 24.78
N ALA A 131 17.34 8.75 25.64
CA ALA A 131 16.98 9.90 26.46
C ALA A 131 16.52 11.11 25.63
N ASP A 132 17.08 11.30 24.44
CA ASP A 132 16.75 12.43 23.56
C ASP A 132 15.35 12.27 22.95
N LEU A 133 14.82 11.04 22.91
CA LEU A 133 13.50 10.75 22.37
C LEU A 133 12.35 11.02 23.35
N THR A 134 12.64 11.15 24.65
CA THR A 134 11.62 11.30 25.70
C THR A 134 10.63 12.44 25.38
N LYS A 135 11.15 13.59 24.91
CA LYS A 135 10.31 14.75 24.56
C LYS A 135 9.48 14.50 23.28
N ARG A 136 10.00 13.73 22.31
CA ARG A 136 9.30 13.42 21.07
C ARG A 136 8.23 12.35 21.29
N MET A 137 8.45 11.48 22.26
CA MET A 137 7.49 10.47 22.70
C MET A 137 6.50 11.03 23.73
N SER A 138 5.97 12.22 23.48
CA SER A 138 4.91 12.84 24.29
C SER A 138 3.65 11.97 24.35
N GLU A 139 2.64 12.37 25.09
CA GLU A 139 1.40 11.59 25.30
C GLU A 139 0.81 11.08 23.99
N GLY A 140 0.46 9.79 23.96
CA GLY A 140 -0.20 9.14 22.83
C GLY A 140 0.73 8.29 21.94
N TRP A 141 2.07 8.45 22.01
CA TRP A 141 2.97 7.67 21.16
C TRP A 141 3.60 6.49 21.93
N ASN A 142 3.39 5.28 21.44
CA ASN A 142 3.99 4.06 21.98
C ASN A 142 5.19 3.57 21.17
N SER A 143 5.39 4.11 19.98
CA SER A 143 6.46 3.75 19.06
C SER A 143 7.02 4.97 18.35
N CYS A 144 8.33 4.96 18.08
CA CYS A 144 9.06 5.93 17.28
C CYS A 144 9.67 5.22 16.07
N ALA A 145 9.52 5.77 14.87
CA ALA A 145 10.14 5.21 13.69
C ALA A 145 11.63 5.56 13.63
N VAL A 146 12.48 4.54 13.47
CA VAL A 146 13.91 4.76 13.20
C VAL A 146 14.08 4.87 11.69
N ILE A 147 14.58 6.01 11.22
CA ILE A 147 14.72 6.31 9.79
C ILE A 147 16.17 6.67 9.43
N ASN A 148 16.56 6.40 8.16
CA ASN A 148 17.84 6.83 7.62
C ASN A 148 17.74 8.28 7.06
N GLN A 149 18.81 8.75 6.39
CA GLN A 149 18.87 10.09 5.80
C GLN A 149 17.84 10.30 4.69
N ASP A 150 17.47 9.23 3.98
CA ASP A 150 16.48 9.23 2.90
C ASP A 150 15.05 8.99 3.41
N LEU A 151 14.83 9.07 4.73
CA LEU A 151 13.56 8.83 5.41
C LEU A 151 13.05 7.37 5.34
N VAL A 152 13.87 6.42 4.90
CA VAL A 152 13.50 4.99 4.85
C VAL A 152 13.44 4.42 6.26
N VAL A 153 12.39 3.67 6.56
CA VAL A 153 12.18 3.02 7.87
C VAL A 153 13.16 1.85 8.03
N LEU A 154 14.01 1.93 9.04
CA LEU A 154 14.98 0.89 9.41
C LEU A 154 14.48 -0.01 10.53
N GLY A 155 13.65 0.55 11.42
CA GLY A 155 13.20 -0.13 12.62
C GLY A 155 12.24 0.72 13.44
N ARG A 156 12.01 0.27 14.66
CA ARG A 156 11.24 1.04 15.65
C ARG A 156 11.89 1.01 17.03
N VAL A 157 11.63 2.06 17.81
CA VAL A 157 11.91 2.09 19.23
C VAL A 157 10.57 2.20 19.97
N ARG A 158 10.33 1.31 20.93
CA ARG A 158 9.14 1.37 21.79
C ARG A 158 9.36 2.32 22.96
N ARG A 159 8.31 2.95 23.46
CA ARG A 159 8.33 3.76 24.68
C ARG A 159 8.98 3.03 25.84
N ARG A 160 8.65 1.78 26.05
CA ARG A 160 9.20 0.94 27.12
C ARG A 160 10.74 0.88 27.08
N ALA A 161 11.34 0.75 25.89
CA ALA A 161 12.80 0.73 25.76
C ALA A 161 13.45 2.06 26.19
N ILE A 162 12.78 3.19 25.93
CA ILE A 162 13.25 4.52 26.35
C ILE A 162 13.21 4.64 27.88
N GLU A 163 12.16 4.14 28.52
CA GLU A 163 11.97 4.20 29.98
C GLU A 163 12.94 3.27 30.73
N GLU A 164 13.15 2.05 30.21
CA GLU A 164 14.03 1.05 30.85
C GLU A 164 15.52 1.33 30.61
N HIS A 165 15.89 1.90 29.46
CA HIS A 165 17.29 2.04 29.03
C HIS A 165 17.63 3.43 28.47
N PRO A 166 17.36 4.55 29.18
CA PRO A 166 17.50 5.90 28.63
C PRO A 166 18.88 6.25 28.10
N HIS A 167 19.92 5.60 28.62
CA HIS A 167 21.32 5.83 28.21
C HIS A 167 21.78 5.00 27.01
N ALA A 168 20.97 4.03 26.57
CA ALA A 168 21.28 3.23 25.38
C ALA A 168 21.17 4.07 24.09
N SER A 169 21.88 3.64 23.06
CA SER A 169 21.70 4.20 21.72
C SER A 169 20.48 3.59 21.03
N VAL A 170 19.86 4.35 20.15
CA VAL A 170 18.77 3.88 19.27
C VAL A 170 19.17 2.59 18.54
N ARG A 171 20.41 2.52 18.03
CA ARG A 171 20.95 1.36 17.32
C ARG A 171 20.87 0.05 18.12
N HIS A 172 21.08 0.11 19.44
CA HIS A 172 21.06 -1.08 20.30
C HIS A 172 19.65 -1.46 20.77
N ALA A 173 18.77 -0.48 20.88
CA ALA A 173 17.40 -0.67 21.38
C ALA A 173 16.35 -0.85 20.28
N MET A 174 16.74 -0.64 19.03
CA MET A 174 15.84 -0.73 17.87
C MET A 174 15.41 -2.18 17.64
N GLU A 175 14.11 -2.37 17.46
CA GLU A 175 13.54 -3.58 16.86
C GLU A 175 13.60 -3.45 15.33
N ASN A 176 14.23 -4.43 14.67
CA ASN A 176 14.38 -4.44 13.22
C ASN A 176 13.08 -4.91 12.52
N GLY A 177 12.85 -4.40 11.30
CA GLY A 177 11.82 -4.91 10.40
C GLY A 177 10.39 -4.82 10.96
N PRO A 178 9.94 -3.68 11.50
CA PRO A 178 8.55 -3.53 11.86
C PRO A 178 7.67 -3.70 10.60
N PRO A 179 6.45 -4.25 10.73
CA PRO A 179 5.54 -4.31 9.60
C PRO A 179 5.23 -2.90 9.09
N THR A 180 5.32 -2.71 7.78
CA THR A 180 4.97 -1.46 7.10
C THR A 180 3.83 -1.71 6.13
N TYR A 181 2.94 -0.74 5.99
CA TYR A 181 1.76 -0.83 5.14
C TYR A 181 1.69 0.36 4.18
N ARG A 182 1.00 0.17 3.07
CA ARG A 182 0.86 1.20 2.03
C ARG A 182 -0.34 2.10 2.30
N PRO A 183 -0.24 3.41 2.06
CA PRO A 183 -1.29 4.38 2.44
C PRO A 183 -2.65 4.10 1.80
N GLY A 184 -2.69 3.41 0.65
CA GLY A 184 -3.93 3.02 -0.02
C GLY A 184 -4.67 1.83 0.59
N MET A 185 -4.11 1.15 1.61
CA MET A 185 -4.79 0.03 2.27
C MET A 185 -6.07 0.50 2.96
N PRO A 186 -7.19 -0.24 2.84
CA PRO A 186 -8.43 0.06 3.58
C PRO A 186 -8.22 0.00 5.10
N VAL A 187 -8.88 0.90 5.82
CA VAL A 187 -8.84 0.94 7.30
C VAL A 187 -9.32 -0.38 7.92
N SER A 188 -10.36 -1.02 7.35
CA SER A 188 -10.87 -2.31 7.83
C SER A 188 -9.82 -3.41 7.75
N GLU A 189 -9.04 -3.46 6.66
CA GLU A 189 -8.02 -4.48 6.43
C GLU A 189 -6.87 -4.35 7.44
N LEU A 190 -6.32 -3.14 7.63
CA LEU A 190 -5.27 -2.95 8.64
C LEU A 190 -5.78 -3.28 10.05
N ARG A 191 -7.02 -2.94 10.38
CA ARG A 191 -7.61 -3.27 11.69
C ARG A 191 -7.63 -4.78 11.93
N GLU A 192 -8.05 -5.57 10.95
CA GLU A 192 -8.07 -7.04 11.04
C GLU A 192 -6.65 -7.60 11.23
N LEU A 193 -5.68 -7.10 10.45
CA LEU A 193 -4.27 -7.49 10.57
C LEU A 193 -3.68 -7.14 11.94
N MET A 194 -3.95 -5.94 12.46
CA MET A 194 -3.48 -5.52 13.78
C MET A 194 -4.11 -6.33 14.91
N GLN A 195 -5.40 -6.68 14.76
CA GLN A 195 -6.10 -7.52 15.73
C GLN A 195 -5.54 -8.95 15.73
N ALA A 196 -5.35 -9.55 14.56
CA ALA A 196 -4.77 -10.88 14.42
C ALA A 196 -3.32 -10.95 14.89
N GLY A 197 -2.51 -9.91 14.61
CA GLY A 197 -1.10 -9.83 14.98
C GLY A 197 -0.83 -9.32 16.40
N GLY A 198 -1.85 -8.82 17.12
CA GLY A 198 -1.72 -8.33 18.50
C GLY A 198 -0.84 -7.07 18.65
N TYR A 199 -0.76 -6.20 17.62
CA TYR A 199 0.01 -4.95 17.70
C TYR A 199 -0.88 -3.71 17.74
N ASP A 200 -0.36 -2.67 18.39
CA ASP A 200 -1.12 -1.44 18.70
C ASP A 200 -0.83 -0.29 17.74
N SER A 201 0.20 -0.40 16.93
CA SER A 201 0.59 0.62 15.94
C SER A 201 1.21 0.01 14.70
N ALA A 202 1.07 0.68 13.56
CA ALA A 202 1.62 0.29 12.28
C ALA A 202 2.27 1.49 11.58
N PHE A 203 3.41 1.27 10.93
CA PHE A 203 4.07 2.30 10.13
C PHE A 203 3.55 2.29 8.70
N ILE A 204 3.32 3.48 8.18
CA ILE A 204 2.87 3.69 6.81
C ILE A 204 4.07 4.20 6.01
N THR A 205 4.35 3.53 4.90
CA THR A 205 5.47 3.87 4.00
C THR A 205 4.99 3.86 2.55
N ASP A 206 5.73 4.57 1.68
CA ASP A 206 5.60 4.39 0.24
C ASP A 206 6.26 3.08 -0.25
N SER A 207 6.28 2.86 -1.58
CA SER A 207 6.89 1.67 -2.20
C SER A 207 8.39 1.55 -1.95
N ASP A 208 9.07 2.68 -1.76
CA ASP A 208 10.52 2.74 -1.53
C ASP A 208 10.88 2.63 -0.05
N GLY A 209 9.86 2.53 0.82
CA GLY A 209 10.00 2.38 2.27
C GLY A 209 10.16 3.71 3.01
N HIS A 210 9.92 4.86 2.35
CA HIS A 210 9.98 6.15 3.01
C HIS A 210 8.80 6.31 3.98
N PHE A 211 9.11 6.79 5.18
CA PHE A 211 8.13 6.99 6.23
C PHE A 211 7.11 8.08 5.86
N ILE A 212 5.83 7.71 5.87
CA ILE A 212 4.71 8.63 5.64
C ILE A 212 4.06 9.01 6.98
N GLY A 213 3.94 8.06 7.90
CA GLY A 213 3.29 8.27 9.17
C GLY A 213 3.08 7.00 9.97
N LEU A 214 2.33 7.13 11.07
CA LEU A 214 1.99 6.03 11.97
C LEU A 214 0.46 6.02 12.17
N VAL A 215 -0.11 4.82 12.28
CA VAL A 215 -1.51 4.61 12.65
C VAL A 215 -1.55 3.81 13.95
N ASN A 216 -2.31 4.27 14.93
CA ASN A 216 -2.61 3.51 16.15
C ASN A 216 -3.95 2.76 15.97
N ARG A 217 -4.16 1.70 16.75
CA ARG A 217 -5.42 0.94 16.73
C ARG A 217 -6.64 1.83 16.96
N LEU A 218 -6.54 2.80 17.87
CA LEU A 218 -7.63 3.72 18.20
C LEU A 218 -8.07 4.57 16.99
N ASP A 219 -7.13 4.93 16.12
CA ASP A 219 -7.43 5.71 14.91
C ASP A 219 -8.33 4.92 13.95
N LEU A 220 -8.09 3.60 13.84
CA LEU A 220 -8.88 2.69 13.00
C LEU A 220 -10.29 2.43 13.56
N GLU A 221 -10.46 2.51 14.89
CA GLU A 221 -11.75 2.38 15.54
C GLU A 221 -12.61 3.64 15.35
N THR A 222 -11.98 4.82 15.47
CA THR A 222 -12.66 6.12 15.34
C THR A 222 -12.99 6.47 13.89
N ALA A 223 -12.20 6.04 12.92
CA ALA A 223 -12.46 6.25 11.50
C ALA A 223 -13.81 5.65 11.04
N ARG A 224 -14.29 4.60 11.70
CA ARG A 224 -15.59 3.98 11.44
C ARG A 224 -16.78 4.83 11.89
N GLN A 225 -16.59 5.74 12.86
CA GLN A 225 -17.69 6.51 13.50
C GLN A 225 -17.95 7.86 12.79
N ARG A 226 -17.14 8.26 11.82
CA ARG A 226 -17.26 9.54 11.11
C ARG A 226 -18.15 9.50 9.87
N ARG A 227 -19.09 8.54 9.80
CA ARG A 227 -20.18 8.46 8.80
C ARG A 227 -21.52 8.87 9.40
#